data_39acdec19005c27b7d4e00806e3ef975
#
_entry.id   39acdec19005c27b7d4e00806e3ef975
#
_cell.length_a   1.000
_cell.length_b   1.000
_cell.length_c   1.000
_cell.angle_alpha   90.00
_cell.angle_beta   90.00
_cell.angle_gamma   90.00
#
_symmetry.space_group_name_H-M   'P 1'
#
loop_
_entity.id
_entity.type
_entity.pdbx_description
1 polymer ?
#
loop_
_entity_poly.entity_id
_entity_poly.type
_entity_poly.pdbx_seq_one_letter_code
_entity_poly.pdbx_strand_id
1 'polypeptide(L)'
;TRNTGSARGCLKVEIIEGRDLDVASQTLSHPYAVLQFEKNEYIGKHVSKAAVGSNPAWNETAAFDVTMENRSLHLSVYDRIGDTEELIGACEIFPRLFHQSTTKRWYTLYLLKEDAEEQVKRGEVHIQTTYERLPLRKLSPRDFELLKLIGRGTFGRVFQVRKKDTKRIYA
;
A
#
# COMPACT_ATOMS: atom_id res chain seq x y z
N THR A 1 -0.37 31.01 -17.78
CA THR A 1 0.43 30.31 -16.74
C THR A 1 -0.46 29.34 -16.02
N ARG A 2 -0.45 28.07 -16.45
CA ARG A 2 -1.18 27.00 -15.77
C ARG A 2 -0.45 26.67 -14.49
N ASN A 3 -1.06 27.00 -13.38
CA ASN A 3 -0.60 26.61 -12.05
C ASN A 3 -0.82 25.10 -11.91
N THR A 4 0.19 24.30 -12.25
CA THR A 4 0.24 22.86 -11.97
C THR A 4 0.57 22.68 -10.48
N GLY A 5 -0.37 23.09 -9.64
CA GLY A 5 -0.29 22.76 -8.22
C GLY A 5 -0.38 21.25 -8.10
N SER A 6 0.70 20.62 -7.62
CA SER A 6 0.73 19.20 -7.31
C SER A 6 -0.50 18.83 -6.50
N ALA A 7 -1.30 17.90 -6.99
CA ALA A 7 -2.50 17.42 -6.31
C ALA A 7 -2.08 16.67 -5.05
N ARG A 8 -1.97 17.41 -3.93
CA ARG A 8 -1.77 16.79 -2.62
C ARG A 8 -3.09 16.20 -2.15
N GLY A 9 -3.05 14.96 -1.72
CA GLY A 9 -4.22 14.27 -1.23
C GLY A 9 -3.86 13.08 -0.35
N CYS A 10 -4.89 12.40 0.10
CA CYS A 10 -4.79 11.16 0.84
C CYS A 10 -5.51 10.06 0.04
N LEU A 11 -4.80 8.98 -0.25
CA LEU A 11 -5.35 7.76 -0.82
C LEU A 11 -5.57 6.76 0.31
N LYS A 12 -6.82 6.45 0.61
CA LYS A 12 -7.21 5.36 1.50
C LYS A 12 -7.42 4.10 0.67
N VAL A 13 -6.78 3.01 1.08
CA VAL A 13 -6.89 1.71 0.43
C VAL A 13 -7.36 0.70 1.46
N GLU A 14 -8.55 0.16 1.26
CA GLU A 14 -9.09 -0.92 2.07
C GLU A 14 -8.81 -2.25 1.37
N ILE A 15 -8.07 -3.12 2.05
CA ILE A 15 -7.85 -4.50 1.64
C ILE A 15 -8.93 -5.33 2.32
N ILE A 16 -9.92 -5.77 1.56
CA ILE A 16 -11.11 -6.41 2.12
C ILE A 16 -10.85 -7.90 2.30
N GLU A 17 -10.67 -8.61 1.21
CA GLU A 17 -10.56 -10.08 1.19
C GLU A 17 -9.83 -10.57 -0.05
N GLY A 18 -9.36 -11.81 0.00
CA GLY A 18 -8.89 -12.56 -1.16
C GLY A 18 -9.84 -13.68 -1.51
N ARG A 19 -9.78 -14.16 -2.73
CA ARG A 19 -10.48 -15.38 -3.17
C ARG A 19 -9.63 -16.17 -4.14
N ASP A 20 -9.76 -17.49 -4.04
CA ASP A 20 -9.10 -18.45 -4.93
C ASP A 20 -7.58 -18.22 -5.05
N LEU A 21 -6.96 -17.79 -3.93
CA LEU A 21 -5.52 -17.61 -3.88
C LEU A 21 -4.83 -18.98 -4.03
N ASP A 22 -3.81 -19.02 -4.89
CA ASP A 22 -3.03 -20.24 -5.10
C ASP A 22 -2.03 -20.42 -3.94
N VAL A 23 -2.52 -20.95 -2.84
CA VAL A 23 -1.79 -21.22 -1.61
C VAL A 23 -1.32 -22.66 -1.55
N ALA A 24 -0.19 -22.91 -0.88
CA ALA A 24 0.38 -24.25 -0.74
C ALA A 24 -0.46 -25.16 0.18
N SER A 25 -1.18 -24.59 1.14
CA SER A 25 -2.01 -25.36 2.09
C SER A 25 -3.22 -24.56 2.56
N GLN A 26 -4.39 -25.19 2.60
CA GLN A 26 -5.62 -24.53 3.08
C GLN A 26 -5.63 -24.29 4.60
N THR A 27 -4.83 -25.03 5.35
CA THR A 27 -4.81 -24.98 6.81
C THR A 27 -3.54 -24.37 7.41
N LEU A 28 -2.44 -24.38 6.65
CA LEU A 28 -1.13 -23.91 7.12
C LEU A 28 -0.70 -22.60 6.45
N SER A 29 -1.28 -22.27 5.29
CA SER A 29 -0.97 -21.04 4.58
C SER A 29 -1.58 -19.83 5.28
N HIS A 30 -0.77 -18.79 5.45
CA HIS A 30 -1.15 -17.50 6.01
C HIS A 30 -0.87 -16.39 4.98
N PRO A 31 -1.75 -16.20 3.99
CA PRO A 31 -1.55 -15.18 2.98
C PRO A 31 -1.68 -13.78 3.57
N TYR A 32 -0.76 -12.91 3.21
CA TYR A 32 -0.80 -11.50 3.58
C TYR A 32 -0.54 -10.61 2.37
N ALA A 33 -1.19 -9.46 2.35
CA ALA A 33 -1.06 -8.48 1.27
C ALA A 33 -0.07 -7.38 1.64
N VAL A 34 0.70 -6.96 0.65
CA VAL A 34 1.63 -5.83 0.75
C VAL A 34 1.21 -4.79 -0.27
N LEU A 35 0.90 -3.59 0.19
CA LEU A 35 0.63 -2.43 -0.64
C LEU A 35 1.86 -1.53 -0.67
N GLN A 36 2.25 -1.09 -1.85
CA GLN A 36 3.30 -0.10 -2.04
C GLN A 36 2.79 0.98 -2.99
N PHE A 37 2.85 2.20 -2.53
CA PHE A 37 2.51 3.39 -3.31
C PHE A 37 3.76 4.26 -3.42
N GLU A 38 4.08 4.77 -4.63
CA GLU A 38 5.34 5.48 -4.90
C GLU A 38 6.58 4.60 -4.66
N LYS A 39 7.02 3.91 -5.70
CA LYS A 39 7.94 2.75 -5.74
C LYS A 39 9.22 2.82 -4.89
N ASN A 40 9.76 3.99 -4.64
CA ASN A 40 11.08 4.15 -4.03
C ASN A 40 11.05 4.55 -2.56
N GLU A 41 9.86 4.61 -1.97
CA GLU A 41 9.68 5.15 -0.64
C GLU A 41 9.14 4.08 0.31
N TYR A 42 9.87 3.82 1.40
CA TYR A 42 9.37 2.97 2.50
C TYR A 42 8.06 3.46 3.09
N ILE A 43 7.74 4.71 2.89
CA ILE A 43 6.61 5.46 3.40
C ILE A 43 5.28 4.93 2.88
N GLY A 44 5.24 4.46 1.64
CA GLY A 44 4.02 3.98 0.99
C GLY A 44 3.73 2.49 1.21
N LYS A 45 4.51 1.77 2.02
CA LYS A 45 4.34 0.33 2.22
C LYS A 45 3.39 0.04 3.38
N HIS A 46 2.39 -0.76 3.11
CA HIS A 46 1.48 -1.27 4.13
C HIS A 46 1.37 -2.79 3.98
N VAL A 47 1.47 -3.48 5.08
CA VAL A 47 1.37 -4.94 5.16
C VAL A 47 0.13 -5.29 5.97
N SER A 48 -0.79 -6.04 5.37
CA SER A 48 -1.99 -6.53 6.06
C SER A 48 -1.65 -7.60 7.10
N LYS A 49 -2.58 -7.86 8.00
CA LYS A 49 -2.49 -9.03 8.90
C LYS A 49 -2.63 -10.30 8.09
N ALA A 50 -1.84 -11.32 8.44
CA ALA A 50 -1.96 -12.63 7.83
C ALA A 50 -3.31 -13.28 8.19
N ALA A 51 -3.93 -13.91 7.23
CA ALA A 51 -5.15 -14.71 7.37
C ALA A 51 -4.87 -16.16 6.94
N VAL A 52 -5.82 -17.07 7.05
CA VAL A 52 -5.61 -18.49 6.78
C VAL A 52 -6.32 -18.91 5.48
N GLY A 53 -5.64 -19.75 4.70
CA GLY A 53 -6.21 -20.41 3.52
C GLY A 53 -6.33 -19.53 2.29
N SER A 54 -7.01 -20.04 1.26
CA SER A 54 -7.11 -19.42 -0.07
C SER A 54 -8.12 -18.27 -0.18
N ASN A 55 -8.97 -18.09 0.85
CA ASN A 55 -10.01 -17.04 0.88
C ASN A 55 -9.89 -16.21 2.16
N PRO A 56 -8.77 -15.49 2.36
CA PRO A 56 -8.54 -14.71 3.56
C PRO A 56 -9.43 -13.46 3.60
N ALA A 57 -9.88 -13.06 4.79
CA ALA A 57 -10.49 -11.78 5.06
C ALA A 57 -9.52 -10.93 5.87
N TRP A 58 -9.08 -9.79 5.32
CA TRP A 58 -8.15 -8.88 6.00
C TRP A 58 -8.88 -7.71 6.66
N ASN A 59 -9.78 -7.05 5.93
CA ASN A 59 -10.55 -5.88 6.40
C ASN A 59 -9.67 -4.80 7.03
N GLU A 60 -8.58 -4.46 6.35
CA GLU A 60 -7.61 -3.47 6.80
C GLU A 60 -7.58 -2.26 5.89
N THR A 61 -7.36 -1.09 6.47
CA THR A 61 -7.23 0.17 5.73
C THR A 61 -5.84 0.75 5.89
N ALA A 62 -5.20 1.05 4.76
CA ALA A 62 -3.98 1.83 4.68
C ALA A 62 -4.27 3.23 4.15
N ALA A 63 -3.52 4.23 4.60
CA ALA A 63 -3.58 5.58 4.08
C ALA A 63 -2.22 6.00 3.53
N PHE A 64 -2.23 6.58 2.33
CA PHE A 64 -1.03 7.04 1.64
C PHE A 64 -1.14 8.52 1.31
N ASP A 65 -0.06 9.25 1.50
CA ASP A 65 0.06 10.59 0.96
C ASP A 65 0.26 10.53 -0.55
N VAL A 66 -0.53 11.31 -1.28
CA VAL A 66 -0.39 11.48 -2.72
C VAL A 66 0.30 12.82 -2.96
N THR A 67 1.51 12.77 -3.49
CA THR A 67 2.32 13.96 -3.78
C THR A 67 2.41 14.27 -5.26
N MET A 68 2.20 13.29 -6.12
CA MET A 68 2.26 13.39 -7.56
C MET A 68 1.03 12.76 -8.22
N GLU A 69 0.68 13.26 -9.39
CA GLU A 69 -0.33 12.64 -10.25
C GLU A 69 0.23 11.39 -10.95
N ASN A 70 -0.65 10.48 -11.35
CA ASN A 70 -0.34 9.28 -12.15
C ASN A 70 0.58 8.25 -11.46
N ARG A 71 0.34 8.02 -10.18
CA ARG A 71 1.06 6.96 -9.45
C ARG A 71 0.24 5.69 -9.40
N SER A 72 0.94 4.58 -9.53
CA SER A 72 0.38 3.26 -9.37
C SER A 72 0.54 2.75 -7.94
N LEU A 73 -0.45 1.99 -7.51
CA LEU A 73 -0.43 1.22 -6.28
C LEU A 73 -0.04 -0.22 -6.63
N HIS A 74 1.04 -0.71 -6.06
CA HIS A 74 1.47 -2.10 -6.21
C HIS A 74 0.87 -2.94 -5.10
N LEU A 75 0.15 -4.00 -5.48
CA LEU A 75 -0.36 -5.02 -4.59
C LEU A 75 0.43 -6.31 -4.84
N SER A 76 1.02 -6.86 -3.79
CA SER A 76 1.65 -8.17 -3.80
C SER A 76 1.05 -9.01 -2.67
N VAL A 77 0.77 -10.28 -2.94
CA VAL A 77 0.29 -11.22 -1.93
C VAL A 77 1.31 -12.33 -1.77
N TYR A 78 1.70 -12.56 -0.54
CA TYR A 78 2.65 -13.61 -0.15
C TYR A 78 1.94 -14.67 0.67
N ASP A 79 2.34 -15.91 0.50
CA ASP A 79 1.98 -17.00 1.39
C ASP A 79 3.07 -17.21 2.44
N ARG A 80 2.67 -17.30 3.71
CA ARG A 80 3.57 -17.63 4.81
C ARG A 80 3.19 -18.96 5.41
N ILE A 81 4.16 -19.89 5.46
CA ILE A 81 4.06 -21.16 6.16
C ILE A 81 5.28 -21.29 7.09
N GLY A 82 5.07 -21.16 8.39
CA GLY A 82 6.17 -21.11 9.35
C GLY A 82 7.11 -19.93 9.07
N ASP A 83 8.38 -20.24 8.80
CA ASP A 83 9.43 -19.26 8.51
C ASP A 83 9.66 -19.03 7.01
N THR A 84 8.90 -19.72 6.14
CA THR A 84 8.98 -19.58 4.68
C THR A 84 7.92 -18.63 4.16
N GLU A 85 8.33 -17.77 3.21
CA GLU A 85 7.43 -16.84 2.51
C GLU A 85 7.64 -16.97 1.02
N GLU A 86 6.54 -17.13 0.27
CA GLU A 86 6.54 -17.20 -1.17
C GLU A 86 5.55 -16.21 -1.78
N LEU A 87 5.93 -15.60 -2.90
CA LEU A 87 5.04 -14.71 -3.63
C LEU A 87 3.96 -15.53 -4.34
N ILE A 88 2.69 -15.34 -3.98
CA ILE A 88 1.55 -15.90 -4.71
C ILE A 88 1.40 -15.17 -6.04
N GLY A 89 1.35 -13.86 -6.02
CA GLY A 89 1.21 -13.03 -7.20
C GLY A 89 1.12 -11.55 -6.87
N ALA A 90 1.11 -10.74 -7.91
CA ALA A 90 1.07 -9.30 -7.81
C ALA A 90 0.22 -8.67 -8.91
N CYS A 91 -0.21 -7.44 -8.68
CA CYS A 91 -0.82 -6.60 -9.70
C CYS A 91 -0.55 -5.12 -9.43
N GLU A 92 -0.74 -4.33 -10.48
CA GLU A 92 -0.63 -2.88 -10.43
C GLU A 92 -2.02 -2.26 -10.54
N ILE A 93 -2.34 -1.35 -9.64
CA ILE A 93 -3.63 -0.69 -9.54
C ILE A 93 -3.42 0.80 -9.83
N PHE A 94 -4.23 1.35 -10.71
CA PHE A 94 -4.24 2.78 -11.03
C PHE A 94 -5.45 3.44 -10.37
N PRO A 95 -5.28 3.98 -9.14
CA PRO A 95 -6.40 4.60 -8.43
C PRO A 95 -6.86 5.88 -9.12
N ARG A 96 -8.16 6.15 -9.06
CA ARG A 96 -8.70 7.42 -9.53
C ARG A 96 -8.44 8.49 -8.49
N LEU A 97 -7.60 9.47 -8.84
CA LEU A 97 -7.21 10.57 -7.96
C LEU A 97 -8.09 11.82 -8.16
N PHE A 98 -9.40 11.63 -8.18
CA PHE A 98 -10.39 12.70 -8.16
C PHE A 98 -10.96 12.85 -6.76
N HIS A 99 -11.17 14.07 -6.31
CA HIS A 99 -11.69 14.35 -4.98
C HIS A 99 -12.99 13.59 -4.71
N GLN A 100 -13.03 12.89 -3.56
CA GLN A 100 -14.14 12.03 -3.11
C GLN A 100 -14.46 10.87 -4.06
N SER A 101 -13.53 10.47 -4.93
CA SER A 101 -13.74 9.29 -5.75
C SER A 101 -13.51 8.01 -4.93
N THR A 102 -14.43 7.08 -5.06
CA THR A 102 -14.34 5.75 -4.48
C THR A 102 -14.48 4.70 -5.56
N THR A 103 -13.57 3.74 -5.57
CA THR A 103 -13.61 2.59 -6.48
C THR A 103 -13.46 1.30 -5.68
N LYS A 104 -14.34 0.33 -5.91
CA LYS A 104 -14.32 -0.97 -5.26
C LYS A 104 -14.33 -2.05 -6.33
N ARG A 105 -13.28 -2.88 -6.39
CA ARG A 105 -13.10 -3.90 -7.43
C ARG A 105 -12.34 -5.10 -6.93
N TRP A 106 -12.53 -6.23 -7.65
CA TRP A 106 -11.65 -7.38 -7.62
C TRP A 106 -10.50 -7.18 -8.59
N TYR A 107 -9.28 -7.45 -8.13
CA TYR A 107 -8.06 -7.38 -8.93
C TYR A 107 -7.43 -8.76 -9.01
N THR A 108 -7.14 -9.20 -10.22
CA THR A 108 -6.48 -10.47 -10.46
C THR A 108 -4.99 -10.37 -10.18
N LEU A 109 -4.47 -11.32 -9.43
CA LEU A 109 -3.03 -11.47 -9.19
C LEU A 109 -2.41 -12.31 -10.29
N TYR A 110 -1.21 -11.92 -10.71
CA TYR A 110 -0.41 -12.64 -11.69
C TYR A 110 0.97 -12.94 -11.14
N LEU A 111 1.52 -14.07 -11.55
CA LEU A 111 2.91 -14.43 -11.33
C LEU A 111 3.57 -14.64 -12.70
N LEU A 112 4.73 -14.01 -12.91
CA LEU A 112 5.58 -14.29 -14.06
C LEU A 112 6.36 -15.57 -13.77
N LYS A 113 6.26 -16.57 -14.64
CA LYS A 113 7.14 -17.72 -14.62
C LYS A 113 8.48 -17.33 -15.26
N GLU A 114 9.60 -17.67 -14.62
CA GLU A 114 10.95 -17.31 -15.07
C GLU A 114 11.28 -17.81 -16.48
N ASP A 115 10.67 -18.92 -16.91
CA ASP A 115 10.94 -19.58 -18.20
C ASP A 115 9.85 -19.37 -19.26
N ALA A 116 8.84 -18.57 -19.00
CA ALA A 116 7.76 -18.32 -19.93
C ALA A 116 7.34 -16.86 -19.91
N GLU A 117 7.15 -16.27 -21.08
CA GLU A 117 6.52 -14.93 -21.21
C GLU A 117 5.04 -14.91 -20.75
N GLU A 118 4.59 -16.00 -20.15
CA GLU A 118 3.18 -16.21 -19.77
C GLU A 118 2.94 -15.85 -18.31
N GLN A 119 2.01 -14.93 -18.12
CA GLN A 119 1.48 -14.59 -16.79
C GLN A 119 0.44 -15.61 -16.34
N VAL A 120 0.65 -16.20 -15.17
CA VAL A 120 -0.28 -17.16 -14.59
C VAL A 120 -1.15 -16.45 -13.55
N LYS A 121 -2.47 -16.63 -13.67
CA LYS A 121 -3.44 -16.14 -12.67
C LYS A 121 -3.28 -16.91 -11.36
N ARG A 122 -3.26 -16.18 -10.24
CA ARG A 122 -3.00 -16.72 -8.91
C ARG A 122 -4.06 -16.37 -7.86
N GLY A 123 -5.25 -16.02 -8.31
CA GLY A 123 -6.36 -15.58 -7.48
C GLY A 123 -6.66 -14.11 -7.61
N GLU A 124 -7.54 -13.61 -6.74
CA GLU A 124 -8.01 -12.23 -6.80
C GLU A 124 -8.08 -11.60 -5.41
N VAL A 125 -7.96 -10.28 -5.35
CA VAL A 125 -8.08 -9.48 -4.13
C VAL A 125 -9.11 -8.38 -4.32
N HIS A 126 -10.00 -8.22 -3.35
CA HIS A 126 -11.03 -7.20 -3.30
C HIS A 126 -10.49 -5.95 -2.61
N ILE A 127 -10.37 -4.87 -3.36
CA ILE A 127 -9.78 -3.60 -2.91
C ILE A 127 -10.79 -2.48 -3.11
N GLN A 128 -10.89 -1.60 -2.10
CA GLN A 128 -11.55 -0.32 -2.24
C GLN A 128 -10.51 0.80 -2.10
N THR A 129 -10.52 1.71 -3.04
CA THR A 129 -9.71 2.93 -2.97
C THR A 129 -10.61 4.15 -2.85
N THR A 130 -10.24 5.08 -1.98
CA THR A 130 -10.92 6.37 -1.83
C THR A 130 -9.87 7.46 -1.81
N TYR A 131 -10.02 8.46 -2.67
CA TYR A 131 -9.12 9.60 -2.71
C TYR A 131 -9.79 10.87 -2.18
N GLU A 132 -9.12 11.54 -1.28
CA GLU A 132 -9.49 12.84 -0.75
C GLU A 132 -8.41 13.87 -1.07
N ARG A 133 -8.77 14.92 -1.78
CA ARG A 133 -7.87 16.04 -2.01
C ARG A 133 -7.76 16.86 -0.72
N LEU A 134 -6.54 17.04 -0.26
CA LEU A 134 -6.28 17.89 0.89
C LEU A 134 -6.18 19.36 0.47
N PRO A 135 -6.67 20.29 1.28
CA PRO A 135 -6.46 21.70 1.03
C PRO A 135 -4.96 22.01 0.99
N LEU A 136 -4.57 22.96 0.12
CA LEU A 136 -3.21 23.45 -0.05
C LEU A 136 -2.74 24.24 1.20
N ARG A 137 -2.69 23.62 2.36
CA ARG A 137 -2.06 24.19 3.52
C ARG A 137 -0.60 23.69 3.62
N LYS A 138 0.30 24.58 3.98
CA LYS A 138 1.67 24.18 4.28
C LYS A 138 1.67 23.21 5.47
N LEU A 139 2.41 22.12 5.35
CA LEU A 139 2.67 21.24 6.48
C LEU A 139 3.39 22.04 7.57
N SER A 140 3.02 21.80 8.80
CA SER A 140 3.63 22.38 9.99
C SER A 140 4.14 21.30 10.92
N PRO A 141 5.05 21.59 11.85
CA PRO A 141 5.48 20.62 12.86
C PRO A 141 4.32 20.02 13.68
N ARG A 142 3.20 20.73 13.79
CA ARG A 142 1.98 20.25 14.49
C ARG A 142 1.28 19.09 13.81
N ASP A 143 1.56 18.87 12.51
CA ASP A 143 1.00 17.75 11.74
C ASP A 143 1.72 16.44 12.05
N PHE A 144 2.80 16.49 12.80
CA PHE A 144 3.67 15.37 13.11
C PHE A 144 3.73 15.11 14.61
N GLU A 145 3.90 13.85 14.95
CA GLU A 145 4.27 13.37 16.28
C GLU A 145 5.76 13.01 16.27
N LEU A 146 6.52 13.61 17.18
CA LEU A 146 7.93 13.30 17.36
C LEU A 146 8.09 11.92 17.99
N LEU A 147 8.83 11.03 17.34
CA LEU A 147 9.08 9.68 17.83
C LEU A 147 10.49 9.55 18.43
N LYS A 148 11.52 9.89 17.66
CA LYS A 148 12.91 9.63 18.04
C LYS A 148 13.86 10.61 17.36
N LEU A 149 14.88 11.04 18.09
CA LEU A 149 16.05 11.72 17.51
C LEU A 149 16.95 10.64 16.86
N ILE A 150 17.18 10.75 15.55
CA ILE A 150 17.98 9.77 14.78
C ILE A 150 19.31 10.31 14.30
N GLY A 151 19.52 11.60 14.33
CA GLY A 151 20.78 12.22 13.92
C GLY A 151 21.03 13.58 14.52
N ARG A 152 22.30 13.88 14.74
CA ARG A 152 22.81 15.22 15.09
C ARG A 152 23.98 15.55 14.18
N GLY A 153 24.03 16.75 13.68
CA GLY A 153 25.14 17.23 12.88
C GLY A 153 25.30 18.74 12.97
N THR A 154 26.28 19.26 12.24
CA THR A 154 26.56 20.69 12.14
C THR A 154 25.38 21.51 11.64
N PHE A 155 24.49 20.88 10.87
CA PHE A 155 23.30 21.49 10.26
C PHE A 155 22.01 21.33 11.08
N GLY A 156 22.06 20.66 12.24
CA GLY A 156 20.91 20.53 13.10
C GLY A 156 20.63 19.10 13.59
N ARG A 157 19.37 18.84 13.88
CA ARG A 157 18.89 17.57 14.41
C ARG A 157 17.89 16.96 13.45
N VAL A 158 18.00 15.66 13.21
CA VAL A 158 17.05 14.88 12.42
C VAL A 158 16.22 14.01 13.35
N PHE A 159 14.89 14.12 13.21
CA PHE A 159 13.95 13.35 14.01
C PHE A 159 13.19 12.38 13.13
N GLN A 160 12.95 11.20 13.66
CA GLN A 160 11.90 10.33 13.16
C GLN A 160 10.55 10.85 13.66
N VAL A 161 9.62 11.07 12.74
CA VAL A 161 8.30 11.63 13.04
C VAL A 161 7.21 10.78 12.41
N ARG A 162 6.03 10.79 13.03
CA ARG A 162 4.83 10.17 12.49
C ARG A 162 3.84 11.25 12.06
N LYS A 163 3.41 11.23 10.82
CA LYS A 163 2.35 12.11 10.35
C LYS A 163 1.00 11.67 10.95
N LYS A 164 0.27 12.61 11.55
CA LYS A 164 -0.90 12.28 12.39
C LYS A 164 -2.09 11.74 11.60
N ASP A 165 -2.31 12.20 10.38
CA ASP A 165 -3.42 11.79 9.51
C ASP A 165 -3.21 10.42 8.86
N THR A 166 -2.04 10.18 8.26
CA THR A 166 -1.73 8.92 7.56
C THR A 166 -1.06 7.88 8.44
N LYS A 167 -0.60 8.25 9.65
CA LYS A 167 0.21 7.41 10.56
C LYS A 167 1.56 6.98 9.98
N ARG A 168 1.96 7.54 8.85
CA ARG A 168 3.24 7.24 8.19
C ARG A 168 4.42 7.85 8.95
N ILE A 169 5.56 7.17 8.85
CA ILE A 169 6.82 7.57 9.52
C ILE A 169 7.75 8.20 8.49
N TYR A 170 8.36 9.31 8.88
CA TYR A 170 9.30 10.10 8.09
C TYR A 170 10.55 10.42 8.93
N ALA A 171 11.61 10.84 8.25
CA ALA A 171 12.83 11.33 8.86
C ALA A 171 13.18 12.72 8.30
#